data_a260b2aafce9099f8521f9eaa8cd74db
#
_entry.id   a260b2aafce9099f8521f9eaa8cd74db
#
_cell.length_a   1.000
_cell.length_b   1.000
_cell.length_c   1.000
_cell.angle_alpha   90.00
_cell.angle_beta   90.00
_cell.angle_gamma   90.00
#
_symmetry.space_group_name_H-M   'P 1'
#
loop_
_entity.id
_entity.type
_entity.pdbx_description
1 polymer ?
#
loop_
_entity_poly.entity_id
_entity_poly.type
_entity_poly.pdbx_seq_one_letter_code
_entity_poly.pdbx_strand_id
1 'polypeptide(L)'
;MEHLHPHGGDIGRKFDWNNLFLACSHCNSMKNQAKYHNMILDCCAVEPESILDYQLADGHVCVCPSAQAPEKEAILTADLLTACFEHTNTGIRELECKIRIDELSKTMDALYKQLGDYQKTASNKSLRTLRGMLSRTYKFAGFTRAYVRAHLETYPNLAEYVQLQ
;
A
#
# COMPACT_ATOMS: atom_id res chain seq x y z
N MET A 1 9.40 14.33 4.94
CA MET A 1 8.56 14.89 3.86
C MET A 1 9.28 14.64 2.56
N GLU A 2 8.57 14.28 1.51
CA GLU A 2 9.11 13.87 0.21
C GLU A 2 8.36 14.60 -0.90
N HIS A 3 9.04 14.86 -2.04
CA HIS A 3 8.38 15.40 -3.22
C HIS A 3 7.89 14.27 -4.12
N LEU A 4 6.65 14.31 -4.58
CA LEU A 4 6.15 13.37 -5.58
C LEU A 4 6.98 13.50 -6.88
N HIS A 5 7.13 14.71 -7.35
CA HIS A 5 7.98 15.04 -8.48
C HIS A 5 9.22 15.81 -8.01
N PRO A 6 10.44 15.40 -8.39
CA PRO A 6 11.67 16.10 -7.99
C PRO A 6 11.61 17.58 -8.39
N HIS A 7 11.99 18.46 -7.46
CA HIS A 7 11.92 19.91 -7.74
C HIS A 7 13.04 20.43 -8.65
N GLY A 8 14.17 19.70 -8.78
CA GLY A 8 15.24 20.04 -9.72
C GLY A 8 15.83 21.46 -9.56
N GLY A 9 15.69 22.07 -8.37
CA GLY A 9 16.08 23.46 -8.11
C GLY A 9 14.98 24.50 -8.33
N ASP A 10 13.83 24.13 -8.89
CA ASP A 10 12.65 24.99 -9.04
C ASP A 10 12.03 25.27 -7.67
N ILE A 11 12.03 26.55 -7.27
CA ILE A 11 11.51 27.03 -5.99
C ILE A 11 10.00 26.85 -5.90
N GLY A 12 9.26 27.08 -7.01
CA GLY A 12 7.82 26.88 -7.05
C GLY A 12 7.46 25.44 -6.75
N ARG A 13 8.07 24.49 -7.45
CA ARG A 13 7.85 23.04 -7.23
C ARG A 13 8.35 22.57 -5.87
N LYS A 14 9.42 23.18 -5.33
CA LYS A 14 9.98 22.82 -4.01
C LYS A 14 9.00 23.10 -2.87
N PHE A 15 8.21 24.15 -2.98
CA PHE A 15 7.25 24.57 -1.94
C PHE A 15 5.80 24.35 -2.35
N ASP A 16 5.55 23.65 -3.47
CA ASP A 16 4.21 23.26 -3.88
C ASP A 16 3.66 22.21 -2.90
N TRP A 17 2.61 22.60 -2.17
CA TRP A 17 1.98 21.73 -1.18
C TRP A 17 1.41 20.46 -1.80
N ASN A 18 0.92 20.51 -3.03
CA ASN A 18 0.40 19.36 -3.76
C ASN A 18 1.50 18.38 -4.21
N ASN A 19 2.77 18.82 -4.15
CA ASN A 19 3.94 18.00 -4.45
C ASN A 19 4.61 17.41 -3.20
N LEU A 20 4.07 17.67 -1.98
CA LEU A 20 4.68 17.26 -0.72
C LEU A 20 3.90 16.11 -0.08
N PHE A 21 4.58 14.99 0.13
CA PHE A 21 4.00 13.77 0.66
C PHE A 21 4.75 13.30 1.91
N LEU A 22 4.03 12.60 2.79
CA LEU A 22 4.65 11.93 3.92
C LEU A 22 5.21 10.59 3.46
N ALA A 23 6.51 10.43 3.54
CA ALA A 23 7.17 9.15 3.28
C ALA A 23 8.21 8.87 4.37
N CYS A 24 8.41 7.59 4.68
CA CYS A 24 9.51 7.16 5.54
C CYS A 24 10.84 7.23 4.79
N SER A 25 11.96 7.26 5.52
CA SER A 25 13.31 7.35 4.95
C SER A 25 13.62 6.23 3.95
N HIS A 26 13.18 5.01 4.25
CA HIS A 26 13.37 3.86 3.37
C HIS A 26 12.61 4.02 2.05
N CYS A 27 11.28 4.26 2.07
CA CYS A 27 10.50 4.45 0.86
C CYS A 27 11.00 5.64 0.02
N ASN A 28 11.37 6.74 0.68
CA ASN A 28 11.99 7.87 0.01
C ASN A 28 13.32 7.49 -0.68
N SER A 29 14.18 6.78 0.03
CA SER A 29 15.45 6.28 -0.53
C SER A 29 15.22 5.35 -1.72
N MET A 30 14.19 4.50 -1.71
CA MET A 30 13.83 3.65 -2.84
C MET A 30 13.33 4.45 -4.04
N LYS A 31 12.48 5.45 -3.80
CA LYS A 31 11.94 6.34 -4.84
C LYS A 31 13.00 7.23 -5.48
N ASN A 32 14.10 7.50 -4.80
CA ASN A 32 15.16 8.42 -5.25
C ASN A 32 16.01 7.89 -6.41
N GLN A 33 15.53 6.88 -7.14
CA GLN A 33 16.14 6.37 -8.36
C GLN A 33 15.56 7.11 -9.57
N ALA A 34 16.40 7.43 -10.55
CA ALA A 34 16.01 8.21 -11.73
C ALA A 34 14.81 7.62 -12.50
N LYS A 35 14.65 6.28 -12.47
CA LYS A 35 13.54 5.58 -13.14
C LYS A 35 12.15 5.96 -12.61
N TYR A 36 12.06 6.43 -11.35
CA TYR A 36 10.79 6.81 -10.73
C TYR A 36 10.47 8.30 -10.81
N HIS A 37 11.39 9.12 -11.34
CA HIS A 37 11.17 10.56 -11.45
C HIS A 37 9.99 10.87 -12.35
N ASN A 38 9.02 11.66 -11.84
CA ASN A 38 7.83 12.13 -12.56
C ASN A 38 6.89 11.03 -13.13
N MET A 39 7.03 9.78 -12.68
CA MET A 39 6.31 8.64 -13.24
C MET A 39 5.66 7.77 -12.16
N ILE A 40 5.43 8.32 -10.98
CA ILE A 40 4.73 7.63 -9.88
C ILE A 40 3.32 8.19 -9.77
N LEU A 41 2.34 7.30 -9.58
CA LEU A 41 0.95 7.67 -9.35
C LEU A 41 0.82 8.64 -8.17
N ASP A 42 0.07 9.71 -8.37
CA ASP A 42 -0.35 10.59 -7.28
C ASP A 42 -1.49 9.91 -6.51
N CYS A 43 -1.17 9.37 -5.34
CA CYS A 43 -2.13 8.68 -4.48
C CYS A 43 -3.20 9.61 -3.87
N CYS A 44 -3.09 10.93 -4.05
CA CYS A 44 -4.12 11.88 -3.67
C CYS A 44 -5.05 12.23 -4.84
N ALA A 45 -4.58 12.08 -6.08
CA ALA A 45 -5.38 12.32 -7.29
C ALA A 45 -6.13 11.08 -7.77
N VAL A 46 -5.59 9.88 -7.50
CA VAL A 46 -6.19 8.60 -7.89
C VAL A 46 -6.32 7.67 -6.70
N GLU A 47 -7.21 6.70 -6.77
CA GLU A 47 -7.29 5.62 -5.81
C GLU A 47 -6.32 4.49 -6.21
N PRO A 48 -5.17 4.30 -5.50
CA PRO A 48 -4.17 3.31 -5.92
C PRO A 48 -4.74 1.89 -6.01
N GLU A 49 -5.71 1.55 -5.17
CA GLU A 49 -6.33 0.23 -5.11
C GLU A 49 -7.26 -0.08 -6.30
N SER A 50 -7.62 0.91 -7.12
CA SER A 50 -8.33 0.69 -8.38
C SER A 50 -7.40 0.38 -9.55
N ILE A 51 -6.10 0.63 -9.36
CA ILE A 51 -5.07 0.55 -10.41
C ILE A 51 -4.05 -0.54 -10.10
N LEU A 52 -3.87 -0.88 -8.81
CA LEU A 52 -2.85 -1.81 -8.32
C LEU A 52 -3.47 -2.93 -7.48
N ASP A 53 -3.01 -4.14 -7.72
CA ASP A 53 -3.28 -5.31 -6.90
C ASP A 53 -2.14 -5.55 -5.91
N TYR A 54 -2.50 -5.87 -4.65
CA TYR A 54 -1.59 -6.04 -3.54
C TYR A 54 -1.63 -7.48 -3.04
N GLN A 55 -0.49 -8.16 -3.02
CA GLN A 55 -0.39 -9.55 -2.62
C GLN A 55 0.74 -9.75 -1.61
N LEU A 56 0.45 -10.54 -0.58
CA LEU A 56 1.43 -11.10 0.35
C LEU A 56 1.26 -12.61 0.34
N ALA A 57 2.26 -13.34 -0.13
CA ALA A 57 2.26 -14.79 -0.19
C ALA A 57 3.63 -15.34 0.19
N ASP A 58 3.66 -16.35 1.07
CA ASP A 58 4.89 -17.02 1.52
C ASP A 58 5.99 -16.08 2.02
N GLY A 59 5.59 -14.97 2.66
CA GLY A 59 6.52 -13.96 3.17
C GLY A 59 7.07 -13.00 2.10
N HIS A 60 6.58 -13.08 0.87
CA HIS A 60 6.95 -12.21 -0.24
C HIS A 60 5.81 -11.26 -0.60
N VAL A 61 6.19 -10.04 -0.97
CA VAL A 61 5.25 -9.01 -1.40
C VAL A 61 5.34 -8.82 -2.90
N CYS A 62 4.19 -8.83 -3.55
CA CYS A 62 4.06 -8.46 -4.94
C CYS A 62 2.97 -7.40 -5.08
N VAL A 63 3.31 -6.29 -5.70
CA VAL A 63 2.33 -5.29 -6.16
C VAL A 63 2.39 -5.28 -7.67
N CYS A 64 1.25 -5.39 -8.34
CA CYS A 64 1.18 -5.40 -9.79
C CYS A 64 0.02 -4.53 -10.28
N PRO A 65 0.08 -4.00 -11.51
CA PRO A 65 -1.07 -3.31 -12.10
C PRO A 65 -2.25 -4.25 -12.29
N SER A 66 -3.47 -3.78 -11.98
CA SER A 66 -4.71 -4.55 -12.14
C SER A 66 -5.14 -4.70 -13.61
N ALA A 67 -4.78 -3.74 -14.48
CA ALA A 67 -5.15 -3.76 -15.89
C ALA A 67 -4.23 -4.65 -16.73
N GLN A 68 -4.78 -5.28 -17.78
CA GLN A 68 -4.00 -6.08 -18.73
C GLN A 68 -3.02 -5.25 -19.56
N ALA A 69 -3.35 -3.97 -19.85
CA ALA A 69 -2.49 -3.02 -20.56
C ALA A 69 -2.31 -1.78 -19.67
N PRO A 70 -1.47 -1.86 -18.63
CA PRO A 70 -1.32 -0.79 -17.67
C PRO A 70 -0.53 0.39 -18.22
N GLU A 71 -0.83 1.58 -17.73
CA GLU A 71 -0.03 2.77 -17.99
C GLU A 71 1.34 2.66 -17.32
N LYS A 72 2.31 3.40 -17.83
CA LYS A 72 3.70 3.35 -17.35
C LYS A 72 3.82 3.77 -15.89
N GLU A 73 3.03 4.73 -15.46
CA GLU A 73 2.96 5.18 -14.06
C GLU A 73 2.50 4.06 -13.12
N ALA A 74 1.52 3.26 -13.54
CA ALA A 74 1.05 2.11 -12.76
C ALA A 74 2.14 1.05 -12.63
N ILE A 75 2.85 0.74 -13.74
CA ILE A 75 3.96 -0.22 -13.74
C ILE A 75 5.08 0.24 -12.80
N LEU A 76 5.51 1.50 -12.91
CA LEU A 76 6.61 2.02 -12.09
C LEU A 76 6.23 2.17 -10.62
N THR A 77 4.97 2.51 -10.33
CA THR A 77 4.48 2.57 -8.95
C THR A 77 4.43 1.18 -8.33
N ALA A 78 3.95 0.18 -9.06
CA ALA A 78 3.95 -1.22 -8.64
C ALA A 78 5.38 -1.72 -8.36
N ASP A 79 6.33 -1.45 -9.27
CA ASP A 79 7.74 -1.79 -9.11
C ASP A 79 8.36 -1.09 -7.89
N LEU A 80 8.09 0.20 -7.68
CA LEU A 80 8.55 0.92 -6.49
C LEU A 80 7.99 0.32 -5.20
N LEU A 81 6.69 0.05 -5.15
CA LEU A 81 6.05 -0.51 -3.96
C LEU A 81 6.60 -1.91 -3.64
N THR A 82 6.72 -2.77 -4.64
CA THR A 82 7.36 -4.09 -4.47
C THR A 82 8.79 -3.95 -3.98
N ALA A 83 9.59 -3.05 -4.58
CA ALA A 83 10.97 -2.82 -4.18
C ALA A 83 11.12 -2.32 -2.74
N CYS A 84 10.13 -1.62 -2.17
CA CYS A 84 10.12 -1.22 -0.77
C CYS A 84 10.09 -2.41 0.21
N PHE A 85 9.71 -3.59 -0.24
CA PHE A 85 9.68 -4.82 0.55
C PHE A 85 10.76 -5.82 0.12
N GLU A 86 11.07 -5.92 -1.16
CA GLU A 86 11.84 -7.03 -1.73
C GLU A 86 13.27 -6.64 -2.17
N HIS A 87 13.66 -5.37 -2.08
CA HIS A 87 14.95 -4.92 -2.59
C HIS A 87 16.09 -5.14 -1.60
N THR A 88 16.94 -6.14 -1.87
CA THR A 88 17.98 -6.66 -0.95
C THR A 88 19.41 -6.41 -1.44
N ASN A 89 19.68 -5.33 -2.19
CA ASN A 89 20.99 -5.06 -2.79
C ASN A 89 22.07 -4.60 -1.80
N THR A 90 21.72 -4.27 -0.58
CA THR A 90 22.66 -3.95 0.52
C THR A 90 22.11 -4.51 1.83
N GLY A 91 22.99 -4.84 2.79
CA GLY A 91 22.58 -5.38 4.08
C GLY A 91 21.65 -4.46 4.88
N ILE A 92 21.79 -3.14 4.74
CA ILE A 92 20.87 -2.17 5.37
C ILE A 92 19.48 -2.27 4.74
N ARG A 93 19.38 -2.32 3.41
CA ARG A 93 18.08 -2.44 2.71
C ARG A 93 17.42 -3.77 2.96
N GLU A 94 18.18 -4.85 3.00
CA GLU A 94 17.68 -6.17 3.38
C GLU A 94 17.03 -6.15 4.77
N LEU A 95 17.69 -5.53 5.76
CA LEU A 95 17.14 -5.39 7.10
C LEU A 95 15.86 -4.54 7.11
N GLU A 96 15.85 -3.41 6.40
CA GLU A 96 14.68 -2.53 6.30
C GLU A 96 13.51 -3.20 5.61
N CYS A 97 13.74 -3.94 4.53
CA CYS A 97 12.70 -4.74 3.84
C CYS A 97 12.14 -5.81 4.77
N LYS A 98 13.00 -6.56 5.45
CA LYS A 98 12.59 -7.58 6.42
C LYS A 98 11.71 -7.02 7.54
N ILE A 99 12.08 -5.88 8.12
CA ILE A 99 11.28 -5.20 9.15
C ILE A 99 9.88 -4.88 8.60
N ARG A 100 9.77 -4.40 7.35
CA ARG A 100 8.48 -4.07 6.74
C ARG A 100 7.62 -5.28 6.44
N ILE A 101 8.22 -6.35 5.94
CA ILE A 101 7.52 -7.63 5.73
C ILE A 101 6.99 -8.16 7.07
N ASP A 102 7.81 -8.12 8.14
CA ASP A 102 7.39 -8.53 9.48
C ASP A 102 6.23 -7.68 10.01
N GLU A 103 6.25 -6.36 9.79
CA GLU A 103 5.16 -5.47 10.18
C GLU A 103 3.88 -5.71 9.36
N LEU A 104 4.02 -5.92 8.06
CA LEU A 104 2.89 -6.28 7.19
C LEU A 104 2.29 -7.61 7.62
N SER A 105 3.11 -8.65 7.82
CA SER A 105 2.67 -9.97 8.26
C SER A 105 1.90 -9.89 9.58
N LYS A 106 2.42 -9.17 10.58
CA LYS A 106 1.71 -8.93 11.85
C LYS A 106 0.37 -8.22 11.66
N THR A 107 0.31 -7.30 10.69
CA THR A 107 -0.93 -6.59 10.38
C THR A 107 -1.96 -7.51 9.73
N MET A 108 -1.51 -8.36 8.81
CA MET A 108 -2.37 -9.35 8.15
C MET A 108 -2.85 -10.43 9.14
N ASP A 109 -1.97 -10.93 10.03
CA ASP A 109 -2.33 -11.88 11.09
C ASP A 109 -3.40 -11.30 12.03
N ALA A 110 -3.25 -10.02 12.39
CA ALA A 110 -4.25 -9.33 13.20
C ALA A 110 -5.60 -9.21 12.46
N LEU A 111 -5.57 -8.93 11.15
CA LEU A 111 -6.77 -8.91 10.31
C LEU A 111 -7.43 -10.29 10.25
N TYR A 112 -6.68 -11.35 9.98
CA TYR A 112 -7.19 -12.72 9.90
C TYR A 112 -7.84 -13.14 11.22
N LYS A 113 -7.21 -12.83 12.34
CA LYS A 113 -7.78 -13.07 13.66
C LYS A 113 -9.11 -12.34 13.85
N GLN A 114 -9.18 -11.05 13.52
CA GLN A 114 -10.41 -10.27 13.66
C GLN A 114 -11.53 -10.74 12.73
N LEU A 115 -11.20 -11.16 11.50
CA LEU A 115 -12.14 -11.77 10.58
C LEU A 115 -12.70 -13.08 11.13
N GLY A 116 -11.84 -13.96 11.68
CA GLY A 116 -12.26 -15.20 12.32
C GLY A 116 -13.13 -14.98 13.57
N ASP A 117 -12.81 -13.99 14.39
CA ASP A 117 -13.63 -13.60 15.54
C ASP A 117 -14.99 -13.03 15.11
N TYR A 118 -15.02 -12.25 14.04
CA TYR A 118 -16.25 -11.70 13.47
C TYR A 118 -17.16 -12.80 12.90
N GLN A 119 -16.60 -13.78 12.20
CA GLN A 119 -17.37 -14.94 11.72
C GLN A 119 -18.05 -15.72 12.85
N LYS A 120 -17.37 -15.87 13.99
CA LYS A 120 -17.89 -16.62 15.14
C LYS A 120 -18.98 -15.90 15.92
N THR A 121 -18.85 -14.58 16.07
CA THR A 121 -19.67 -13.82 17.03
C THR A 121 -20.53 -12.74 16.39
N ALA A 122 -20.20 -12.29 15.17
CA ALA A 122 -20.82 -11.15 14.46
C ALA A 122 -21.00 -9.91 15.37
N SER A 123 -20.08 -9.70 16.33
CA SER A 123 -20.26 -8.69 17.36
C SER A 123 -19.99 -7.28 16.80
N ASN A 124 -20.72 -6.29 17.31
CA ASN A 124 -20.46 -4.88 16.99
C ASN A 124 -19.04 -4.42 17.35
N LYS A 125 -18.41 -5.06 18.36
CA LYS A 125 -17.03 -4.79 18.73
C LYS A 125 -16.07 -5.23 17.63
N SER A 126 -16.21 -6.46 17.14
CA SER A 126 -15.39 -7.00 16.04
C SER A 126 -15.58 -6.19 14.77
N LEU A 127 -16.82 -5.81 14.43
CA LEU A 127 -17.12 -4.98 13.28
C LEU A 127 -16.46 -3.61 13.36
N ARG A 128 -16.49 -2.95 14.54
CA ARG A 128 -15.82 -1.65 14.75
C ARG A 128 -14.31 -1.76 14.56
N THR A 129 -13.71 -2.84 15.06
CA THR A 129 -12.26 -3.09 14.88
C THR A 129 -11.93 -3.29 13.41
N LEU A 130 -12.69 -4.13 12.70
CA LEU A 130 -12.51 -4.37 11.26
C LEU A 130 -12.66 -3.08 10.45
N ARG A 131 -13.68 -2.26 10.75
CA ARG A 131 -13.86 -0.95 10.11
C ARG A 131 -12.61 -0.06 10.25
N GLY A 132 -11.96 -0.08 11.43
CA GLY A 132 -10.70 0.64 11.64
C GLY A 132 -9.55 0.07 10.78
N MET A 133 -9.43 -1.27 10.73
CA MET A 133 -8.38 -1.95 9.95
C MET A 133 -8.59 -1.86 8.44
N LEU A 134 -9.81 -1.60 7.98
CA LEU A 134 -10.17 -1.42 6.56
C LEU A 134 -10.26 0.06 6.15
N SER A 135 -9.91 0.98 7.07
CA SER A 135 -9.79 2.40 6.72
C SER A 135 -8.65 2.63 5.73
N ARG A 136 -8.83 3.55 4.79
CA ARG A 136 -7.78 3.97 3.84
C ARG A 136 -6.54 4.56 4.51
N THR A 137 -6.69 5.06 5.73
CA THR A 137 -5.59 5.62 6.53
C THR A 137 -4.92 4.59 7.44
N TYR A 138 -5.38 3.33 7.42
CA TYR A 138 -4.74 2.27 8.19
C TYR A 138 -3.41 1.87 7.54
N LYS A 139 -2.44 1.46 8.37
CA LYS A 139 -1.17 1.02 7.82
C LYS A 139 -1.37 -0.21 6.93
N PHE A 140 -0.71 -0.23 5.79
CA PHE A 140 -0.85 -1.28 4.77
C PHE A 140 -2.29 -1.46 4.25
N ALA A 141 -3.07 -0.37 4.18
CA ALA A 141 -4.47 -0.39 3.75
C ALA A 141 -4.68 -1.12 2.41
N GLY A 142 -3.78 -0.94 1.44
CA GLY A 142 -3.85 -1.65 0.15
C GLY A 142 -3.94 -3.17 0.33
N PHE A 143 -3.14 -3.75 1.22
CA PHE A 143 -3.14 -5.19 1.49
C PHE A 143 -4.37 -5.66 2.27
N THR A 144 -4.73 -4.96 3.37
CA THR A 144 -5.87 -5.36 4.20
C THR A 144 -7.18 -5.28 3.44
N ARG A 145 -7.36 -4.23 2.65
CA ARG A 145 -8.55 -4.01 1.82
C ARG A 145 -8.61 -4.94 0.62
N ALA A 146 -7.47 -5.16 -0.07
CA ALA A 146 -7.40 -6.11 -1.18
C ALA A 146 -7.77 -7.53 -0.74
N TYR A 147 -7.27 -7.98 0.41
CA TYR A 147 -7.63 -9.28 0.96
C TYR A 147 -9.14 -9.42 1.17
N VAL A 148 -9.79 -8.44 1.82
CA VAL A 148 -11.22 -8.51 2.08
C VAL A 148 -12.03 -8.42 0.78
N ARG A 149 -11.61 -7.60 -0.20
CA ARG A 149 -12.25 -7.55 -1.53
C ARG A 149 -12.23 -8.90 -2.23
N ALA A 150 -11.11 -9.59 -2.19
CA ALA A 150 -10.97 -10.92 -2.79
C ALA A 150 -11.82 -12.00 -2.09
N HIS A 151 -12.31 -11.72 -0.87
CA HIS A 151 -13.07 -12.68 -0.05
C HIS A 151 -14.47 -12.15 0.31
N LEU A 152 -15.08 -11.29 -0.52
CA LEU A 152 -16.42 -10.73 -0.26
C LEU A 152 -17.53 -11.79 -0.21
N GLU A 153 -17.38 -12.92 -0.89
CA GLU A 153 -18.29 -14.06 -0.76
C GLU A 153 -18.35 -14.58 0.69
N THR A 154 -17.19 -14.56 1.37
CA THR A 154 -17.07 -14.99 2.77
C THR A 154 -17.47 -13.88 3.75
N TYR A 155 -17.24 -12.62 3.39
CA TYR A 155 -17.45 -11.44 4.23
C TYR A 155 -18.35 -10.38 3.57
N PRO A 156 -19.58 -10.71 3.14
CA PRO A 156 -20.43 -9.79 2.35
C PRO A 156 -20.76 -8.49 3.11
N ASN A 157 -20.87 -8.54 4.43
CA ASN A 157 -21.16 -7.39 5.28
C ASN A 157 -20.00 -6.39 5.38
N LEU A 158 -18.81 -6.71 4.85
CA LEU A 158 -17.67 -5.82 4.83
C LEU A 158 -17.50 -5.09 3.49
N ALA A 159 -18.35 -5.35 2.51
CA ALA A 159 -18.28 -4.77 1.16
C ALA A 159 -18.24 -3.23 1.21
N GLU A 160 -19.08 -2.59 2.03
CA GLU A 160 -19.15 -1.12 2.16
C GLU A 160 -17.81 -0.49 2.61
N TYR A 161 -16.96 -1.23 3.36
CA TYR A 161 -15.68 -0.71 3.88
C TYR A 161 -14.52 -0.83 2.90
N VAL A 162 -14.68 -1.60 1.83
CA VAL A 162 -13.61 -1.88 0.86
C VAL A 162 -13.97 -1.50 -0.58
N GLN A 163 -15.13 -0.84 -0.79
CA GLN A 163 -15.51 -0.32 -2.11
C GLN A 163 -14.47 0.66 -2.64
N LEU A 164 -14.21 0.57 -3.94
CA LEU A 164 -13.49 1.58 -4.70
C LEU A 164 -14.46 2.74 -4.98
N GLN A 165 -14.00 3.96 -4.83
CA GLN A 165 -14.78 5.17 -5.14
C GLN A 165 -14.54 5.59 -6.56
#